data_091ef669a6115016af3f4d3493f4a59c
#
_entry.id   091ef669a6115016af3f4d3493f4a59c
#
_cell.length_a   1.000
_cell.length_b   1.000
_cell.length_c   1.000
_cell.angle_alpha   90.00
_cell.angle_beta   90.00
_cell.angle_gamma   90.00
#
_symmetry.space_group_name_H-M   'P 1'
#
loop_
_entity.id
_entity.type
_entity.pdbx_description
1 polymer ?
#
loop_
_entity_poly.entity_id
_entity_poly.type
_entity_poly.pdbx_seq_one_letter_code
_entity_poly.pdbx_strand_id
1 'polypeptide(L)'
;FAPAIGTAHGMYKGEPKINFNRVTQIVQVQPIPIVLHGGTGLKVEVFRELIARGAAKVNISTQLKVTFADSFKTYLDKHPTEYNPLKLLTFVRENVMDMAMGFFRTFGSEGKAS
;
A
#
# COMPACT_ATOMS: atom_id res chain seq x y z
N PHE A 1 15.42 -1.32 -8.15
CA PHE A 1 15.20 -2.70 -8.61
C PHE A 1 14.02 -3.32 -7.88
N ALA A 2 13.10 -3.98 -8.61
CA ALA A 2 11.93 -4.67 -8.03
C ALA A 2 12.08 -6.20 -8.17
N PRO A 3 12.67 -6.87 -7.20
CA PRO A 3 12.92 -8.32 -7.27
C PRO A 3 11.63 -9.13 -7.05
N ALA A 4 11.59 -10.32 -7.64
CA ALA A 4 10.60 -11.33 -7.33
C ALA A 4 10.91 -11.98 -5.96
N ILE A 5 10.15 -11.59 -4.94
CA ILE A 5 10.33 -12.03 -3.55
C ILE A 5 9.12 -12.78 -2.98
N GLY A 6 8.18 -13.16 -3.83
CA GLY A 6 6.92 -13.81 -3.43
C GLY A 6 5.73 -12.87 -3.30
N THR A 7 5.90 -11.58 -3.59
CA THR A 7 4.78 -10.64 -3.73
C THR A 7 4.14 -10.75 -5.11
N ALA A 8 2.83 -10.47 -5.19
CA ALA A 8 2.07 -10.45 -6.44
C ALA A 8 1.11 -9.26 -6.47
N HIS A 9 0.80 -8.77 -7.68
CA HIS A 9 -0.18 -7.70 -7.86
C HIS A 9 -1.62 -8.19 -7.62
N GLY A 10 -2.48 -7.32 -7.12
CA GLY A 10 -3.88 -7.61 -6.83
C GLY A 10 -4.10 -8.12 -5.40
N MET A 11 -5.28 -8.72 -5.19
CA MET A 11 -5.64 -9.33 -3.91
C MET A 11 -5.08 -10.75 -3.83
N TYR A 12 -4.46 -11.10 -2.71
CA TYR A 12 -3.99 -12.46 -2.48
C TYR A 12 -5.17 -13.43 -2.28
N LYS A 13 -5.08 -14.61 -2.89
CA LYS A 13 -6.04 -15.73 -2.66
C LYS A 13 -5.69 -16.58 -1.43
N GLY A 14 -4.55 -16.31 -0.81
CA GLY A 14 -4.03 -17.01 0.37
C GLY A 14 -2.85 -16.24 0.96
N GLU A 15 -2.20 -16.78 1.99
CA GLU A 15 -1.06 -16.12 2.62
C GLU A 15 0.17 -16.17 1.69
N PRO A 16 0.75 -15.02 1.31
CA PRO A 16 1.90 -15.00 0.42
C PRO A 16 3.16 -15.53 1.12
N LYS A 17 3.92 -16.34 0.40
CA LYS A 17 5.22 -16.86 0.89
C LYS A 17 6.33 -15.87 0.53
N ILE A 18 6.68 -14.99 1.43
CA ILE A 18 7.68 -13.95 1.22
C ILE A 18 9.10 -14.47 1.48
N ASN A 19 9.99 -14.25 0.52
CA ASN A 19 11.41 -14.58 0.67
C ASN A 19 12.20 -13.37 1.18
N PHE A 20 12.19 -13.17 2.49
CA PHE A 20 12.91 -12.09 3.14
C PHE A 20 14.43 -12.15 2.91
N ASN A 21 14.99 -13.34 2.92
CA ASN A 21 16.44 -13.51 2.74
C ASN A 21 16.90 -13.08 1.34
N ARG A 22 16.05 -13.18 0.34
CA ARG A 22 16.34 -12.70 -1.02
C ARG A 22 16.62 -11.20 -1.03
N VAL A 23 15.86 -10.41 -0.27
CA VAL A 23 16.10 -8.95 -0.16
C VAL A 23 17.48 -8.69 0.46
N THR A 24 17.80 -9.34 1.56
CA THR A 24 19.12 -9.22 2.23
C THR A 24 20.27 -9.60 1.28
N GLN A 25 20.16 -10.72 0.59
CA GLN A 25 21.17 -11.18 -0.37
C GLN A 25 21.42 -10.18 -1.50
N ILE A 26 20.35 -9.61 -2.07
CA ILE A 26 20.47 -8.63 -3.16
C ILE A 26 21.19 -7.37 -2.66
N VAL A 27 20.78 -6.83 -1.52
CA VAL A 27 21.39 -5.62 -0.94
C VAL A 27 22.85 -5.81 -0.59
N GLN A 28 23.24 -7.02 -0.13
CA GLN A 28 24.64 -7.35 0.16
C GLN A 28 25.51 -7.44 -1.09
N VAL A 29 24.99 -7.97 -2.18
CA VAL A 29 25.74 -8.12 -3.45
C VAL A 29 25.78 -6.81 -4.22
N GLN A 30 24.69 -6.07 -4.25
CA GLN A 30 24.55 -4.84 -5.03
C GLN A 30 23.72 -3.81 -4.25
N PRO A 31 24.33 -2.71 -3.78
CA PRO A 31 23.63 -1.69 -2.98
C PRO A 31 22.75 -0.76 -3.85
N ILE A 32 21.75 -1.34 -4.52
CA ILE A 32 20.75 -0.61 -5.28
C ILE A 32 19.43 -0.51 -4.50
N PRO A 33 18.66 0.59 -4.64
CA PRO A 33 17.37 0.73 -3.98
C PRO A 33 16.40 -0.38 -4.41
N ILE A 34 15.84 -1.10 -3.44
CA ILE A 34 14.84 -2.14 -3.65
C ILE A 34 13.45 -1.53 -3.61
N VAL A 35 12.61 -1.87 -4.59
CA VAL A 35 11.20 -1.44 -4.68
C VAL A 35 10.29 -2.65 -4.47
N LEU A 36 9.34 -2.53 -3.55
CA LEU A 36 8.31 -3.53 -3.32
C LEU A 36 7.10 -3.25 -4.19
N HIS A 37 6.67 -4.23 -4.96
CA HIS A 37 5.40 -4.27 -5.68
C HIS A 37 4.46 -5.31 -5.04
N GLY A 38 3.16 -5.22 -5.34
CA GLY A 38 2.18 -6.22 -4.91
C GLY A 38 1.93 -6.24 -3.39
N GLY A 39 1.99 -5.09 -2.75
CA GLY A 39 1.85 -4.99 -1.28
C GLY A 39 0.42 -5.04 -0.75
N THR A 40 -0.61 -5.04 -1.60
CA THR A 40 -2.01 -5.04 -1.12
C THR A 40 -2.33 -6.33 -0.36
N GLY A 41 -2.76 -6.20 0.90
CA GLY A 41 -3.09 -7.34 1.76
C GLY A 41 -1.91 -7.94 2.53
N LEU A 42 -0.70 -7.42 2.38
CA LEU A 42 0.40 -7.81 3.26
C LEU A 42 0.18 -7.25 4.69
N LYS A 43 0.56 -8.05 5.68
CA LYS A 43 0.56 -7.63 7.10
C LYS A 43 1.60 -6.53 7.35
N VAL A 44 1.35 -5.68 8.33
CA VAL A 44 2.24 -4.57 8.71
C VAL A 44 3.65 -5.05 9.03
N GLU A 45 3.77 -6.18 9.73
CA GLU A 45 5.03 -6.80 10.13
C GLU A 45 5.87 -7.21 8.92
N VAL A 46 5.22 -7.68 7.84
CA VAL A 46 5.88 -8.06 6.58
C VAL A 46 6.50 -6.83 5.91
N PHE A 47 5.78 -5.72 5.85
CA PHE A 47 6.33 -4.47 5.32
C PHE A 47 7.54 -3.99 6.13
N ARG A 48 7.41 -3.96 7.46
CA ARG A 48 8.47 -3.50 8.36
C ARG A 48 9.73 -4.35 8.25
N GLU A 49 9.57 -5.67 8.17
CA GLU A 49 10.68 -6.60 7.99
C GLU A 49 11.38 -6.41 6.63
N LEU A 50 10.62 -6.22 5.54
CA LEU A 50 11.18 -5.95 4.22
C LEU A 50 11.92 -4.61 4.17
N ILE A 51 11.39 -3.57 4.82
CA ILE A 51 12.03 -2.26 4.93
C ILE A 51 13.31 -2.36 5.75
N ALA A 52 13.29 -3.05 6.89
CA ALA A 52 14.47 -3.27 7.73
C ALA A 52 15.58 -4.02 6.99
N ARG A 53 15.25 -4.84 5.99
CA ARG A 53 16.21 -5.56 5.13
C ARG A 53 16.69 -4.76 3.91
N GLY A 54 16.23 -3.52 3.73
CA GLY A 54 16.73 -2.62 2.70
C GLY A 54 15.74 -2.31 1.56
N ALA A 55 14.44 -2.62 1.74
CA ALA A 55 13.43 -2.10 0.82
C ALA A 55 13.30 -0.58 1.02
N ALA A 56 13.58 0.18 -0.03
CA ALA A 56 13.64 1.64 0.00
C ALA A 56 12.36 2.33 -0.50
N LYS A 57 11.50 1.62 -1.21
CA LYS A 57 10.25 2.13 -1.79
C LYS A 57 9.18 1.04 -1.79
N VAL A 58 7.93 1.44 -1.57
CA VAL A 58 6.76 0.57 -1.70
C VAL A 58 5.75 1.17 -2.67
N ASN A 59 5.27 0.40 -3.63
CA ASN A 59 4.21 0.80 -4.56
C ASN A 59 2.88 0.18 -4.12
N ILE A 60 1.90 1.04 -3.80
CA ILE A 60 0.53 0.65 -3.47
C ILE A 60 -0.40 1.11 -4.61
N SER A 61 -1.12 0.18 -5.21
CA SER A 61 -2.05 0.47 -6.31
C SER A 61 -3.44 -0.12 -6.06
N THR A 62 -3.55 -1.43 -5.90
CA THR A 62 -4.84 -2.12 -5.77
C THR A 62 -5.63 -1.62 -4.56
N GLN A 63 -5.00 -1.44 -3.40
CA GLN A 63 -5.66 -0.90 -2.21
C GLN A 63 -6.21 0.52 -2.45
N LEU A 64 -5.45 1.37 -3.16
CA LEU A 64 -5.92 2.70 -3.53
C LEU A 64 -7.19 2.64 -4.38
N LYS A 65 -7.20 1.79 -5.40
CA LYS A 65 -8.36 1.61 -6.30
C LYS A 65 -9.59 1.06 -5.56
N VAL A 66 -9.37 0.09 -4.67
CA VAL A 66 -10.44 -0.50 -3.84
C VAL A 66 -11.01 0.56 -2.91
N THR A 67 -10.17 1.26 -2.15
CA THR A 67 -10.61 2.33 -1.24
C THR A 67 -11.39 3.41 -1.98
N PHE A 68 -10.89 3.84 -3.15
CA PHE A 68 -11.57 4.82 -4.00
C PHE A 68 -12.97 4.34 -4.41
N ALA A 69 -13.07 3.15 -5.02
CA ALA A 69 -14.35 2.62 -5.52
C ALA A 69 -15.35 2.32 -4.40
N ASP A 70 -14.90 1.76 -3.27
CA ASP A 70 -15.77 1.42 -2.15
C ASP A 70 -16.23 2.66 -1.39
N SER A 71 -15.45 3.74 -1.41
CA SER A 71 -15.88 5.04 -0.88
C SER A 71 -17.07 5.61 -1.64
N PHE A 72 -17.08 5.50 -2.98
CA PHE A 72 -18.24 5.89 -3.78
C PHE A 72 -19.49 5.10 -3.41
N LYS A 73 -19.39 3.77 -3.38
CA LYS A 73 -20.51 2.91 -3.00
C LYS A 73 -21.04 3.25 -1.62
N THR A 74 -20.15 3.33 -0.64
CA THR A 74 -20.50 3.64 0.75
C THR A 74 -21.21 4.98 0.88
N TYR A 75 -20.74 6.01 0.15
CA TYR A 75 -21.37 7.32 0.20
C TYR A 75 -22.76 7.31 -0.40
N LEU A 76 -22.93 6.75 -1.59
CA LEU A 76 -24.20 6.69 -2.29
C LEU A 76 -25.25 5.84 -1.55
N ASP A 77 -24.82 4.74 -0.94
CA ASP A 77 -25.71 3.90 -0.12
C ASP A 77 -26.23 4.65 1.11
N LYS A 78 -25.40 5.48 1.73
CA LYS A 78 -25.77 6.30 2.90
C LYS A 78 -26.56 7.56 2.54
N HIS A 79 -26.38 8.07 1.34
CA HIS A 79 -26.95 9.34 0.88
C HIS A 79 -27.62 9.20 -0.50
N PRO A 80 -28.69 8.38 -0.63
CA PRO A 80 -29.27 8.03 -1.93
C PRO A 80 -29.91 9.21 -2.68
N THR A 81 -30.17 10.33 -2.00
CA THR A 81 -30.74 11.56 -2.60
C THR A 81 -29.70 12.68 -2.75
N GLU A 82 -28.43 12.41 -2.50
CA GLU A 82 -27.38 13.42 -2.65
C GLU A 82 -26.90 13.50 -4.10
N TYR A 83 -26.98 14.71 -4.65
CA TYR A 83 -26.60 15.01 -6.04
C TYR A 83 -25.37 15.93 -6.14
N ASN A 84 -24.82 16.39 -5.01
CA ASN A 84 -23.66 17.27 -5.02
C ASN A 84 -22.35 16.48 -5.17
N PRO A 85 -21.69 16.58 -6.35
CA PRO A 85 -20.45 15.80 -6.58
C PRO A 85 -19.31 16.22 -5.65
N LEU A 86 -19.26 17.47 -5.17
CA LEU A 86 -18.21 17.93 -4.26
C LEU A 86 -18.27 17.23 -2.91
N LYS A 87 -19.46 16.98 -2.37
CA LYS A 87 -19.62 16.24 -1.13
C LYS A 87 -19.15 14.79 -1.26
N LEU A 88 -19.56 14.13 -2.36
CA LEU A 88 -19.12 12.79 -2.68
C LEU A 88 -17.58 12.70 -2.81
N LEU A 89 -16.99 13.59 -3.60
CA LEU A 89 -15.53 13.60 -3.82
C LEU A 89 -14.75 13.98 -2.56
N THR A 90 -15.31 14.83 -1.69
CA THR A 90 -14.68 15.12 -0.38
C THR A 90 -14.63 13.87 0.48
N PHE A 91 -15.72 13.12 0.58
CA PHE A 91 -15.74 11.84 1.31
C PHE A 91 -14.75 10.83 0.76
N VAL A 92 -14.68 10.68 -0.57
CA VAL A 92 -13.72 9.79 -1.25
C VAL A 92 -12.28 10.21 -0.93
N ARG A 93 -11.98 11.52 -1.04
CA ARG A 93 -10.66 12.07 -0.72
C ARG A 93 -10.25 11.75 0.71
N GLU A 94 -11.13 11.96 1.68
CA GLU A 94 -10.85 11.70 3.10
C GLU A 94 -10.50 10.23 3.34
N ASN A 95 -11.28 9.29 2.81
CA ASN A 95 -10.98 7.86 2.95
C ASN A 95 -9.66 7.46 2.28
N VAL A 96 -9.34 8.04 1.12
CA VAL A 96 -8.05 7.79 0.43
C VAL A 96 -6.89 8.38 1.24
N MET A 97 -7.06 9.57 1.82
CA MET A 97 -6.06 10.18 2.70
C MET A 97 -5.81 9.33 3.93
N ASP A 98 -6.85 8.87 4.62
CA ASP A 98 -6.73 8.03 5.81
C ASP A 98 -5.99 6.72 5.49
N MET A 99 -6.33 6.08 4.38
CA MET A 99 -5.63 4.90 3.89
C MET A 99 -4.15 5.20 3.63
N ALA A 100 -3.82 6.29 2.94
CA ALA A 100 -2.45 6.69 2.64
C ALA A 100 -1.65 7.00 3.93
N MET A 101 -2.26 7.72 4.89
CA MET A 101 -1.66 8.00 6.20
C MET A 101 -1.35 6.72 6.97
N GLY A 102 -2.22 5.70 6.90
CA GLY A 102 -1.96 4.38 7.47
C GLY A 102 -0.71 3.72 6.88
N PHE A 103 -0.51 3.83 5.57
CA PHE A 103 0.71 3.34 4.92
C PHE A 103 1.95 4.15 5.29
N PHE A 104 1.87 5.49 5.40
CA PHE A 104 3.01 6.32 5.83
C PHE A 104 3.50 5.93 7.22
N ARG A 105 2.59 5.66 8.17
CA ARG A 105 2.92 5.12 9.50
C ARG A 105 3.55 3.73 9.42
N THR A 106 2.97 2.85 8.61
CA THR A 106 3.46 1.48 8.42
C THR A 106 4.89 1.47 7.87
N PHE A 107 5.18 2.35 6.91
CA PHE A 107 6.50 2.45 6.25
C PHE A 107 7.52 3.30 7.02
N GLY A 108 7.10 3.98 8.09
CA GLY A 108 7.95 4.87 8.88
C GLY A 108 8.32 6.16 8.15
N SER A 109 7.51 6.59 7.17
CA SER A 109 7.70 7.83 6.41
C SER A 109 6.91 9.02 6.94
N GLU A 110 6.05 8.83 7.96
CA GLU A 110 5.33 9.90 8.63
C GLU A 110 6.31 10.92 9.23
N GLY A 111 6.08 12.21 8.97
CA GLY A 111 6.93 13.30 9.45
C GLY A 111 8.31 13.40 8.79
N LYS A 112 8.57 12.68 7.70
CA LYS A 112 9.85 12.67 6.97
C LYS A 112 9.89 13.62 5.76
N ALA A 113 8.76 14.21 5.40
CA ALA A 113 8.74 15.24 4.36
C ALA A 113 9.24 16.57 4.94
N SER A 114 10.32 17.10 4.38
CA SER A 114 10.85 18.44 4.63
C SER A 114 10.24 19.44 3.67
#